data_8ec4701a8252bb62758ec7635d8bd27c
#
_entry.id   8ec4701a8252bb62758ec7635d8bd27c
#
_cell.length_a   1.000
_cell.length_b   1.000
_cell.length_c   1.000
_cell.angle_alpha   90.00
_cell.angle_beta   90.00
_cell.angle_gamma   90.00
#
_symmetry.space_group_name_H-M   'P 1'
#
loop_
_entity.id
_entity.type
_entity.pdbx_description
1 polymer ?
#
loop_
_entity_poly.entity_id
_entity_poly.type
_entity_poly.pdbx_seq_one_letter_code
_entity_poly.pdbx_strand_id
1 'polypeptide(L)'
;MYVVRTVKNKEKTLNNMTEDKTVAVVMCTYNGEKFLREQLDSILRQTYPISEIIVQDDCSTDSTVAILRSYAARDGRVRVIVNEHNLGFNRNFRSAVMKATTDFVAISDQDDVWMPDKIERQVEAIGQYNICYSDHLRGTTLEGAHTVSPRCSLEALMFGGFAGHTMLLRRDFVQRDDVWMDGIYYDWSLGLNAYFHGDKAITHIGKPLNWHRSHPQEAALLQSLSVNPAPKSRPTWQPYVLGYAHFRRLQRKPAWQRLYSHILENTRDPRFHLHHTMARLMLSHNPLTMLRLCTICMKHRRDIYPNAAKTNGIMGMVRGFCWPMIFAYRCSQFDL
;
A
#
# COMPACT_ATOMS: atom_id res chain seq x y z
N MET A 1 -13.62 -42.51 26.42
CA MET A 1 -14.76 -41.81 25.76
C MET A 1 -14.59 -40.29 25.62
N TYR A 2 -13.72 -39.64 26.40
CA TYR A 2 -13.45 -38.19 26.35
C TYR A 2 -12.51 -37.74 25.20
N VAL A 3 -11.55 -38.59 24.80
CA VAL A 3 -10.55 -38.23 23.77
C VAL A 3 -11.14 -38.20 22.35
N VAL A 4 -12.11 -39.05 22.03
CA VAL A 4 -12.75 -39.15 20.72
C VAL A 4 -13.70 -37.96 20.46
N ARG A 5 -14.29 -37.34 21.50
CA ARG A 5 -15.13 -36.15 21.38
C ARG A 5 -14.32 -34.88 21.09
N THR A 6 -13.10 -34.78 21.60
CA THR A 6 -12.23 -33.59 21.41
C THR A 6 -11.64 -33.57 20.02
N VAL A 7 -11.33 -34.71 19.41
CA VAL A 7 -10.84 -34.79 18.03
C VAL A 7 -11.97 -34.47 17.03
N LYS A 8 -13.16 -35.05 17.21
CA LYS A 8 -14.32 -34.74 16.34
C LYS A 8 -14.80 -33.28 16.43
N ASN A 9 -14.64 -32.63 17.59
CA ASN A 9 -14.94 -31.21 17.70
C ASN A 9 -13.87 -30.34 17.06
N LYS A 10 -12.58 -30.73 17.09
CA LYS A 10 -11.53 -30.05 16.33
C LYS A 10 -11.70 -30.22 14.81
N GLU A 11 -12.04 -31.41 14.34
CA GLU A 11 -12.34 -31.66 12.93
C GLU A 11 -13.62 -30.93 12.47
N LYS A 12 -14.67 -30.86 13.31
CA LYS A 12 -15.88 -30.06 13.00
C LYS A 12 -15.62 -28.55 13.02
N THR A 13 -14.72 -28.07 13.88
CA THR A 13 -14.31 -26.65 13.91
C THR A 13 -13.37 -26.34 12.72
N LEU A 14 -12.54 -27.29 12.32
CA LEU A 14 -11.69 -27.17 11.13
C LEU A 14 -12.51 -27.23 9.81
N ASN A 15 -13.53 -28.12 9.75
CA ASN A 15 -14.42 -28.21 8.57
C ASN A 15 -15.44 -27.08 8.45
N ASN A 16 -15.70 -26.31 9.50
CA ASN A 16 -16.52 -25.09 9.43
C ASN A 16 -15.70 -23.81 9.08
N MET A 17 -14.41 -23.93 8.80
CA MET A 17 -13.52 -22.80 8.47
C MET A 17 -12.99 -22.76 7.04
N THR A 18 -13.38 -23.70 6.17
CA THR A 18 -12.93 -23.70 4.77
C THR A 18 -14.07 -23.92 3.79
N GLU A 19 -15.00 -22.97 3.67
CA GLU A 19 -15.40 -22.62 2.32
C GLU A 19 -14.11 -22.05 1.69
N ASP A 20 -13.61 -22.68 0.62
CA ASP A 20 -12.43 -22.22 -0.10
C ASP A 20 -12.67 -20.80 -0.58
N LYS A 21 -12.04 -19.82 0.10
CA LYS A 21 -12.24 -18.41 -0.22
C LYS A 21 -11.64 -18.12 -1.58
N THR A 22 -12.42 -17.51 -2.43
CA THR A 22 -12.03 -17.18 -3.80
C THR A 22 -11.13 -15.92 -3.83
N VAL A 23 -10.10 -15.93 -4.70
CA VAL A 23 -9.14 -14.83 -4.83
C VAL A 23 -9.04 -14.37 -6.27
N ALA A 24 -9.22 -13.07 -6.49
CA ALA A 24 -8.82 -12.40 -7.72
C ALA A 24 -7.43 -11.80 -7.57
N VAL A 25 -6.61 -11.90 -8.60
CA VAL A 25 -5.43 -11.04 -8.76
C VAL A 25 -5.79 -9.91 -9.70
N VAL A 26 -5.56 -8.67 -9.25
CA VAL A 26 -5.74 -7.47 -10.06
C VAL A 26 -4.37 -6.87 -10.36
N MET A 27 -4.03 -6.81 -11.64
CA MET A 27 -2.79 -6.25 -12.15
C MET A 27 -3.10 -5.07 -13.07
N CYS A 28 -2.36 -3.97 -12.91
CA CYS A 28 -2.36 -2.87 -13.85
C CYS A 28 -1.04 -2.83 -14.62
N THR A 29 -1.12 -2.57 -15.94
CA THR A 29 0.06 -2.55 -16.80
C THR A 29 0.14 -1.25 -17.62
N TYR A 30 1.37 -0.80 -17.84
CA TYR A 30 1.71 0.27 -18.77
C TYR A 30 3.17 0.12 -19.21
N ASN A 31 3.40 -0.22 -20.49
CA ASN A 31 4.74 -0.42 -21.07
C ASN A 31 5.62 -1.37 -20.22
N GLY A 32 5.07 -2.54 -19.88
CA GLY A 32 5.66 -3.50 -18.97
C GLY A 32 6.33 -4.73 -19.64
N GLU A 33 6.48 -4.75 -20.97
CA GLU A 33 6.91 -5.93 -21.74
C GLU A 33 8.13 -6.67 -21.17
N LYS A 34 9.04 -5.93 -20.53
CA LYS A 34 10.32 -6.45 -20.05
C LYS A 34 10.20 -7.45 -18.91
N PHE A 35 9.28 -7.23 -17.96
CA PHE A 35 9.19 -7.99 -16.72
C PHE A 35 7.87 -8.77 -16.58
N LEU A 36 6.86 -8.41 -17.39
CA LEU A 36 5.50 -8.90 -17.28
C LEU A 36 5.37 -10.43 -17.30
N ARG A 37 6.19 -11.12 -18.13
CA ARG A 37 6.14 -12.60 -18.21
C ARG A 37 6.54 -13.24 -16.88
N GLU A 38 7.62 -12.79 -16.29
CA GLU A 38 8.12 -13.32 -15.01
C GLU A 38 7.10 -13.11 -13.88
N GLN A 39 6.45 -11.94 -13.86
CA GLN A 39 5.41 -11.66 -12.89
C GLN A 39 4.18 -12.54 -13.11
N LEU A 40 3.65 -12.65 -14.32
CA LEU A 40 2.51 -13.50 -14.62
C LEU A 40 2.80 -14.98 -14.28
N ASP A 41 3.99 -15.47 -14.63
CA ASP A 41 4.41 -16.82 -14.29
C ASP A 41 4.48 -17.05 -12.78
N SER A 42 4.90 -16.06 -12.01
CA SER A 42 4.93 -16.16 -10.55
C SER A 42 3.53 -16.21 -9.94
N ILE A 43 2.57 -15.49 -10.52
CA ILE A 43 1.16 -15.52 -10.14
C ILE A 43 0.53 -16.87 -10.47
N LEU A 44 0.77 -17.40 -11.67
CA LEU A 44 0.22 -18.68 -12.11
C LEU A 44 0.77 -19.87 -11.32
N ARG A 45 1.95 -19.74 -10.69
CA ARG A 45 2.59 -20.77 -9.84
C ARG A 45 2.23 -20.67 -8.36
N GLN A 46 1.24 -19.86 -7.96
CA GLN A 46 0.82 -19.78 -6.56
C GLN A 46 0.26 -21.12 -6.07
N THR A 47 0.60 -21.49 -4.82
CA THR A 47 0.10 -22.73 -4.17
C THR A 47 -1.39 -22.67 -3.89
N TYR A 48 -1.91 -21.47 -3.57
CA TYR A 48 -3.34 -21.24 -3.40
C TYR A 48 -4.03 -21.05 -4.76
N PRO A 49 -5.21 -21.68 -5.00
CA PRO A 49 -5.93 -21.55 -6.25
C PRO A 49 -6.43 -20.11 -6.48
N ILE A 50 -5.94 -19.48 -7.55
CA ILE A 50 -6.43 -18.17 -8.00
C ILE A 50 -7.64 -18.40 -8.90
N SER A 51 -8.76 -17.72 -8.60
CA SER A 51 -10.03 -17.90 -9.33
C SER A 51 -10.09 -17.05 -10.59
N GLU A 52 -9.55 -15.82 -10.55
CA GLU A 52 -9.49 -14.90 -11.70
C GLU A 52 -8.24 -14.02 -11.64
N ILE A 53 -7.72 -13.65 -12.80
CA ILE A 53 -6.60 -12.72 -12.98
C ILE A 53 -7.08 -11.62 -13.92
N ILE A 54 -7.36 -10.45 -13.35
CA ILE A 54 -7.83 -9.28 -14.09
C ILE A 54 -6.61 -8.41 -14.38
N VAL A 55 -6.26 -8.28 -15.65
CA VAL A 55 -5.17 -7.40 -16.08
C VAL A 55 -5.74 -6.23 -16.86
N GLN A 56 -5.58 -5.02 -16.35
CA GLN A 56 -6.04 -3.80 -17.01
C GLN A 56 -4.85 -2.99 -17.50
N ASP A 57 -4.74 -2.90 -18.82
CA ASP A 57 -3.67 -2.19 -19.52
C ASP A 57 -4.05 -0.74 -19.78
N ASP A 58 -3.15 0.17 -19.45
CA ASP A 58 -3.36 1.62 -19.49
C ASP A 58 -2.82 2.26 -20.78
N CYS A 59 -3.17 1.68 -21.94
CA CYS A 59 -2.74 2.10 -23.27
C CYS A 59 -1.24 1.91 -23.53
N SER A 60 -0.71 0.69 -23.27
CA SER A 60 0.67 0.34 -23.61
C SER A 60 0.92 0.45 -25.12
N THR A 61 2.12 0.92 -25.45
CA THR A 61 2.57 1.08 -26.86
C THR A 61 3.66 0.07 -27.26
N ASP A 62 4.15 -0.71 -26.30
CA ASP A 62 5.11 -1.80 -26.48
C ASP A 62 4.40 -3.16 -26.67
N SER A 63 5.12 -4.27 -26.50
CA SER A 63 4.56 -5.62 -26.65
C SER A 63 3.68 -6.08 -25.47
N THR A 64 3.41 -5.23 -24.46
CA THR A 64 2.65 -5.60 -23.24
C THR A 64 1.33 -6.28 -23.58
N VAL A 65 0.48 -5.64 -24.41
CA VAL A 65 -0.85 -6.19 -24.75
C VAL A 65 -0.75 -7.51 -25.51
N ALA A 66 0.24 -7.67 -26.41
CA ALA A 66 0.47 -8.93 -27.13
C ALA A 66 0.86 -10.06 -26.15
N ILE A 67 1.72 -9.77 -25.17
CA ILE A 67 2.08 -10.71 -24.09
C ILE A 67 0.82 -11.11 -23.32
N LEU A 68 0.04 -10.15 -22.83
CA LEU A 68 -1.18 -10.41 -22.06
C LEU A 68 -2.16 -11.31 -22.80
N ARG A 69 -2.43 -11.01 -24.07
CA ARG A 69 -3.29 -11.84 -24.93
C ARG A 69 -2.78 -13.27 -25.10
N SER A 70 -1.45 -13.45 -25.14
CA SER A 70 -0.86 -14.79 -25.22
C SER A 70 -1.08 -15.62 -23.95
N TYR A 71 -1.13 -14.99 -22.77
CA TYR A 71 -1.49 -15.66 -21.51
C TYR A 71 -2.99 -15.94 -21.43
N ALA A 72 -3.84 -14.99 -21.80
CA ALA A 72 -5.29 -15.20 -21.82
C ALA A 72 -5.72 -16.33 -22.77
N ALA A 73 -5.00 -16.54 -23.87
CA ALA A 73 -5.26 -17.65 -24.80
C ALA A 73 -4.90 -19.03 -24.21
N ARG A 74 -4.04 -19.09 -23.19
CA ARG A 74 -3.57 -20.35 -22.56
C ARG A 74 -4.27 -20.65 -21.24
N ASP A 75 -4.75 -19.62 -20.54
CA ASP A 75 -5.36 -19.74 -19.23
C ASP A 75 -6.63 -18.89 -19.15
N GLY A 76 -7.78 -19.56 -19.10
CA GLY A 76 -9.10 -18.90 -19.09
C GLY A 76 -9.38 -18.04 -17.85
N ARG A 77 -8.53 -18.11 -16.81
CA ARG A 77 -8.62 -17.22 -15.64
C ARG A 77 -8.10 -15.81 -15.94
N VAL A 78 -7.27 -15.65 -16.98
CA VAL A 78 -6.66 -14.37 -17.35
C VAL A 78 -7.60 -13.56 -18.23
N ARG A 79 -8.12 -12.47 -17.69
CA ARG A 79 -8.99 -11.52 -18.40
C ARG A 79 -8.24 -10.22 -18.65
N VAL A 80 -8.01 -9.90 -19.92
CA VAL A 80 -7.28 -8.70 -20.36
C VAL A 80 -8.28 -7.62 -20.77
N ILE A 81 -8.08 -6.42 -20.21
CA ILE A 81 -8.85 -5.22 -20.52
C ILE A 81 -7.85 -4.16 -20.96
N VAL A 82 -8.06 -3.54 -22.10
CA VAL A 82 -7.24 -2.45 -22.62
C VAL A 82 -8.06 -1.17 -22.57
N ASN A 83 -7.56 -0.14 -21.89
CA ASN A 83 -8.23 1.15 -21.81
C ASN A 83 -8.22 1.87 -23.16
N GLU A 84 -9.21 2.69 -23.41
CA GLU A 84 -9.27 3.55 -24.62
C GLU A 84 -8.31 4.74 -24.52
N HIS A 85 -7.98 5.18 -23.29
CA HIS A 85 -7.03 6.25 -22.99
C HIS A 85 -6.33 5.97 -21.67
N ASN A 86 -5.17 6.57 -21.44
CA ASN A 86 -4.41 6.42 -20.20
C ASN A 86 -5.16 7.06 -19.03
N LEU A 87 -5.53 6.26 -18.03
CA LEU A 87 -6.26 6.68 -16.82
C LEU A 87 -5.31 7.14 -15.70
N GLY A 88 -4.05 6.73 -15.77
CA GLY A 88 -3.09 6.79 -14.68
C GLY A 88 -3.32 5.68 -13.64
N PHE A 89 -2.26 5.31 -12.93
CA PHE A 89 -2.25 4.10 -12.09
C PHE A 89 -3.37 4.05 -11.05
N ASN A 90 -3.70 5.14 -10.35
CA ASN A 90 -4.76 5.17 -9.33
C ASN A 90 -6.14 4.79 -9.89
N ARG A 91 -6.55 5.43 -10.97
CA ARG A 91 -7.85 5.18 -11.59
C ARG A 91 -7.88 3.83 -12.28
N ASN A 92 -6.74 3.41 -12.84
CA ASN A 92 -6.60 2.11 -13.48
C ASN A 92 -6.80 0.98 -12.46
N PHE A 93 -6.12 1.03 -11.30
CA PHE A 93 -6.34 0.07 -10.21
C PHE A 93 -7.77 0.08 -9.69
N ARG A 94 -8.36 1.26 -9.42
CA ARG A 94 -9.76 1.35 -9.00
C ARG A 94 -10.69 0.70 -10.02
N SER A 95 -10.56 1.03 -11.30
CA SER A 95 -11.37 0.46 -12.37
C SER A 95 -11.24 -1.05 -12.46
N ALA A 96 -10.02 -1.59 -12.32
CA ALA A 96 -9.76 -3.03 -12.37
C ALA A 96 -10.35 -3.77 -11.15
N VAL A 97 -10.14 -3.26 -9.95
CA VAL A 97 -10.66 -3.83 -8.70
C VAL A 97 -12.18 -3.94 -8.69
N MET A 98 -12.88 -2.92 -9.24
CA MET A 98 -14.35 -2.93 -9.32
C MET A 98 -14.91 -4.06 -10.21
N LYS A 99 -14.06 -4.75 -11.00
CA LYS A 99 -14.45 -5.86 -11.86
C LYS A 99 -14.26 -7.23 -11.22
N ALA A 100 -13.63 -7.30 -10.03
CA ALA A 100 -13.44 -8.55 -9.31
C ALA A 100 -14.74 -9.07 -8.71
N THR A 101 -14.94 -10.40 -8.75
CA THR A 101 -16.17 -11.05 -8.26
C THR A 101 -15.92 -11.97 -7.07
N THR A 102 -14.67 -12.20 -6.71
CA THR A 102 -14.19 -13.11 -5.66
C THR A 102 -14.31 -12.53 -4.25
N ASP A 103 -14.06 -13.34 -3.20
CA ASP A 103 -14.08 -12.88 -1.79
C ASP A 103 -12.96 -11.89 -1.49
N PHE A 104 -11.78 -12.12 -2.07
CA PHE A 104 -10.58 -11.33 -1.86
C PHE A 104 -9.99 -10.83 -3.18
N VAL A 105 -9.27 -9.72 -3.09
CA VAL A 105 -8.53 -9.09 -4.20
C VAL A 105 -7.07 -8.90 -3.80
N ALA A 106 -6.14 -9.52 -4.52
CA ALA A 106 -4.70 -9.31 -4.38
C ALA A 106 -4.23 -8.30 -5.43
N ILE A 107 -3.51 -7.28 -5.00
CA ILE A 107 -2.95 -6.27 -5.90
C ILE A 107 -1.59 -6.72 -6.41
N SER A 108 -1.34 -6.52 -7.70
CA SER A 108 -0.09 -6.85 -8.37
C SER A 108 0.40 -5.70 -9.24
N ASP A 109 1.67 -5.34 -9.07
CA ASP A 109 2.41 -4.55 -10.05
C ASP A 109 2.89 -5.48 -11.20
N GLN A 110 3.28 -4.91 -12.33
CA GLN A 110 3.63 -5.66 -13.55
C GLN A 110 5.05 -6.22 -13.58
N ASP A 111 5.90 -5.83 -12.63
CA ASP A 111 7.37 -5.95 -12.65
C ASP A 111 7.97 -6.58 -11.39
N ASP A 112 7.11 -7.05 -10.47
CA ASP A 112 7.48 -7.80 -9.27
C ASP A 112 7.68 -9.30 -9.57
N VAL A 113 8.00 -10.07 -8.53
CA VAL A 113 7.92 -11.54 -8.53
C VAL A 113 7.34 -12.00 -7.19
N TRP A 114 6.27 -12.79 -7.24
CA TRP A 114 5.63 -13.32 -6.06
C TRP A 114 6.27 -14.63 -5.57
N MET A 115 6.40 -14.78 -4.25
CA MET A 115 6.77 -16.06 -3.64
C MET A 115 5.61 -17.06 -3.80
N PRO A 116 5.90 -18.36 -3.98
CA PRO A 116 4.86 -19.35 -4.30
C PRO A 116 3.72 -19.44 -3.27
N ASP A 117 4.02 -19.19 -1.99
CA ASP A 117 3.10 -19.29 -0.85
C ASP A 117 2.46 -17.94 -0.44
N LYS A 118 2.55 -16.90 -1.30
CA LYS A 118 2.05 -15.55 -0.95
C LYS A 118 0.56 -15.55 -0.68
N ILE A 119 -0.24 -15.99 -1.63
CA ILE A 119 -1.71 -15.93 -1.51
C ILE A 119 -2.21 -16.85 -0.38
N GLU A 120 -1.67 -18.08 -0.28
CA GLU A 120 -2.01 -19.02 0.78
C GLU A 120 -1.85 -18.38 2.17
N ARG A 121 -0.66 -17.82 2.46
CA ARG A 121 -0.40 -17.16 3.75
C ARG A 121 -1.27 -15.95 4.00
N GLN A 122 -1.57 -15.19 2.96
CA GLN A 122 -2.42 -14.01 3.11
C GLN A 122 -3.88 -14.38 3.37
N VAL A 123 -4.40 -15.41 2.71
CA VAL A 123 -5.77 -15.92 2.95
C VAL A 123 -5.89 -16.50 4.37
N GLU A 124 -4.88 -17.23 4.86
CA GLU A 124 -4.84 -17.73 6.24
C GLU A 124 -4.83 -16.59 7.27
N ALA A 125 -4.13 -15.49 6.99
CA ALA A 125 -3.91 -14.40 7.95
C ALA A 125 -4.99 -13.32 7.93
N ILE A 126 -5.71 -13.13 6.81
CA ILE A 126 -6.63 -11.99 6.65
C ILE A 126 -7.85 -12.09 7.58
N GLY A 127 -8.39 -13.28 7.83
CA GLY A 127 -9.55 -13.47 8.72
C GLY A 127 -10.65 -12.45 8.44
N GLN A 128 -10.95 -11.60 9.44
CA GLN A 128 -11.95 -10.53 9.35
C GLN A 128 -11.35 -9.13 9.09
N TYR A 129 -10.01 -9.05 8.87
CA TYR A 129 -9.38 -7.76 8.57
C TYR A 129 -9.71 -7.28 7.15
N ASN A 130 -9.80 -5.97 6.97
CA ASN A 130 -10.03 -5.35 5.66
C ASN A 130 -8.84 -5.56 4.72
N ILE A 131 -7.62 -5.50 5.27
CA ILE A 131 -6.35 -5.63 4.55
C ILE A 131 -5.43 -6.61 5.27
N CYS A 132 -4.84 -7.53 4.53
CA CYS A 132 -3.65 -8.28 4.92
C CYS A 132 -2.48 -7.83 4.04
N TYR A 133 -1.34 -7.46 4.65
CA TYR A 133 -0.13 -7.14 3.90
C TYR A 133 1.07 -7.94 4.42
N SER A 134 2.11 -8.01 3.61
CA SER A 134 3.34 -8.70 3.96
C SER A 134 4.55 -7.79 3.87
N ASP A 135 5.66 -8.21 4.46
CA ASP A 135 6.96 -7.70 4.09
C ASP A 135 7.25 -8.02 2.61
N HIS A 136 8.21 -7.33 2.02
CA HIS A 136 8.71 -7.61 0.68
C HIS A 136 10.23 -7.49 0.60
N LEU A 137 10.81 -8.15 -0.38
CA LEU A 137 12.20 -7.94 -0.76
C LEU A 137 12.30 -6.76 -1.73
N ARG A 138 13.31 -5.93 -1.61
CA ARG A 138 13.58 -4.83 -2.55
C ARG A 138 15.03 -4.84 -3.00
N GLY A 139 15.25 -4.82 -4.30
CA GLY A 139 16.58 -4.83 -4.90
C GLY A 139 16.54 -4.96 -6.41
N THR A 140 17.69 -4.74 -7.04
CA THR A 140 17.85 -4.91 -8.50
C THR A 140 17.97 -6.39 -8.91
N THR A 141 18.42 -7.24 -7.99
CA THR A 141 18.45 -8.70 -8.09
C THR A 141 17.87 -9.31 -6.84
N LEU A 142 17.42 -10.55 -6.90
CA LEU A 142 16.85 -11.25 -5.75
C LEU A 142 17.91 -11.52 -4.67
N GLU A 143 19.12 -11.92 -5.08
CA GLU A 143 20.24 -12.23 -4.16
C GLU A 143 20.74 -10.99 -3.42
N GLY A 144 20.69 -9.82 -4.06
CA GLY A 144 21.09 -8.53 -3.48
C GLY A 144 19.95 -7.78 -2.80
N ALA A 145 18.76 -8.37 -2.72
CA ALA A 145 17.60 -7.72 -2.16
C ALA A 145 17.65 -7.67 -0.63
N HIS A 146 17.08 -6.63 -0.05
CA HIS A 146 16.89 -6.48 1.39
C HIS A 146 15.41 -6.48 1.74
N THR A 147 15.09 -6.94 2.95
CA THR A 147 13.70 -6.95 3.45
C THR A 147 13.26 -5.53 3.79
N VAL A 148 12.08 -5.17 3.30
CA VAL A 148 11.33 -3.97 3.68
C VAL A 148 10.10 -4.41 4.47
N SER A 149 10.00 -3.90 5.70
CA SER A 149 8.89 -4.17 6.62
C SER A 149 8.21 -2.84 6.97
N PRO A 150 7.17 -2.43 6.23
CA PRO A 150 6.51 -1.16 6.44
C PRO A 150 5.66 -1.19 7.71
N ARG A 151 5.50 -0.04 8.37
CA ARG A 151 4.56 0.12 9.47
C ARG A 151 3.24 0.67 8.94
N CYS A 152 2.16 0.05 9.36
CA CYS A 152 0.80 0.40 8.95
C CYS A 152 -0.10 0.76 10.14
N SER A 153 0.47 1.27 11.24
CA SER A 153 -0.33 1.90 12.29
C SER A 153 -1.02 3.15 11.74
N LEU A 154 -2.15 3.55 12.32
CA LEU A 154 -2.84 4.76 11.89
C LEU A 154 -1.94 6.00 12.03
N GLU A 155 -1.07 6.04 13.05
CA GLU A 155 -0.05 7.08 13.24
C GLU A 155 0.95 7.16 12.07
N ALA A 156 1.40 6.00 11.55
CA ALA A 156 2.28 5.96 10.38
C ALA A 156 1.53 6.41 9.12
N LEU A 157 0.29 5.97 8.95
CA LEU A 157 -0.57 6.34 7.83
C LEU A 157 -0.99 7.82 7.82
N MET A 158 -0.81 8.55 8.92
CA MET A 158 -0.90 10.02 8.88
C MET A 158 0.16 10.66 7.97
N PHE A 159 1.23 9.94 7.60
CA PHE A 159 2.39 10.46 6.86
C PHE A 159 2.69 9.72 5.56
N GLY A 160 2.00 8.65 5.25
CA GLY A 160 2.20 7.92 4.00
C GLY A 160 1.57 6.55 4.00
N GLY A 161 1.37 5.98 2.80
CA GLY A 161 0.88 4.63 2.59
C GLY A 161 1.99 3.57 2.66
N PHE A 162 1.62 2.37 2.35
CA PHE A 162 2.51 1.22 2.18
C PHE A 162 2.20 0.54 0.85
N ALA A 163 3.17 -0.19 0.29
CA ALA A 163 3.11 -0.65 -1.08
C ALA A 163 1.91 -1.56 -1.39
N GLY A 164 1.10 -1.17 -2.37
CA GLY A 164 -0.12 -1.88 -2.78
C GLY A 164 0.13 -3.32 -3.20
N HIS A 165 1.24 -3.60 -3.89
CA HIS A 165 1.64 -4.95 -4.33
C HIS A 165 1.84 -5.96 -3.19
N THR A 166 1.86 -5.51 -1.93
CA THR A 166 1.93 -6.38 -0.76
C THR A 166 0.56 -6.78 -0.21
N MET A 167 -0.54 -6.20 -0.72
CA MET A 167 -1.87 -6.29 -0.13
C MET A 167 -2.70 -7.45 -0.68
N LEU A 168 -3.44 -8.10 0.23
CA LEU A 168 -4.67 -8.85 -0.04
C LEU A 168 -5.81 -8.10 0.66
N LEU A 169 -6.90 -7.85 -0.05
CA LEU A 169 -8.00 -6.98 0.36
C LEU A 169 -9.32 -7.75 0.38
N ARG A 170 -10.18 -7.47 1.34
CA ARG A 170 -11.57 -7.93 1.25
C ARG A 170 -12.27 -7.18 0.11
N ARG A 171 -13.00 -7.89 -0.73
CA ARG A 171 -13.73 -7.28 -1.86
C ARG A 171 -14.76 -6.28 -1.40
N ASP A 172 -15.56 -6.63 -0.38
CA ASP A 172 -16.60 -5.78 0.18
C ASP A 172 -16.07 -4.45 0.75
N PHE A 173 -14.82 -4.44 1.20
CA PHE A 173 -14.12 -3.22 1.61
C PHE A 173 -13.58 -2.44 0.40
N VAL A 174 -12.79 -3.10 -0.47
CA VAL A 174 -12.06 -2.38 -1.53
C VAL A 174 -12.96 -1.86 -2.66
N GLN A 175 -14.14 -2.44 -2.85
CA GLN A 175 -15.13 -1.98 -3.85
C GLN A 175 -16.05 -0.85 -3.34
N ARG A 176 -15.83 -0.35 -2.13
CA ARG A 176 -16.52 0.85 -1.65
C ARG A 176 -16.00 2.09 -2.35
N ASP A 177 -16.87 3.00 -2.73
CA ASP A 177 -16.47 4.27 -3.37
C ASP A 177 -15.73 5.20 -2.41
N ASP A 178 -16.10 5.20 -1.14
CA ASP A 178 -15.61 6.10 -0.10
C ASP A 178 -14.20 5.76 0.42
N VAL A 179 -13.60 4.63 0.00
CA VAL A 179 -12.22 4.26 0.35
C VAL A 179 -11.17 4.74 -0.68
N TRP A 180 -11.61 5.30 -1.80
CA TRP A 180 -10.76 5.82 -2.88
C TRP A 180 -10.75 7.33 -2.87
N MET A 181 -9.59 7.93 -2.66
CA MET A 181 -9.44 9.38 -2.58
C MET A 181 -8.73 9.93 -3.82
N ASP A 182 -9.38 10.85 -4.55
CA ASP A 182 -8.77 11.51 -5.71
C ASP A 182 -7.52 12.33 -5.32
N GLY A 183 -6.43 12.15 -6.08
CA GLY A 183 -5.17 12.85 -5.86
C GLY A 183 -4.35 12.32 -4.66
N ILE A 184 -4.74 11.17 -4.11
CA ILE A 184 -3.98 10.42 -3.10
C ILE A 184 -3.66 9.05 -3.69
N TYR A 185 -2.46 8.53 -3.47
CA TYR A 185 -2.11 7.18 -3.90
C TYR A 185 -3.09 6.16 -3.32
N TYR A 186 -3.56 5.23 -4.15
CA TYR A 186 -4.61 4.28 -3.80
C TYR A 186 -4.24 3.44 -2.57
N ASP A 187 -2.99 3.02 -2.46
CA ASP A 187 -2.48 2.23 -1.35
C ASP A 187 -2.53 2.99 -0.02
N TRP A 188 -2.22 4.29 -0.05
CA TRP A 188 -2.37 5.16 1.12
C TRP A 188 -3.85 5.40 1.48
N SER A 189 -4.67 5.66 0.48
CA SER A 189 -6.12 5.84 0.65
C SER A 189 -6.77 4.61 1.27
N LEU A 190 -6.50 3.41 0.72
CA LEU A 190 -7.02 2.14 1.23
C LEU A 190 -6.52 1.87 2.65
N GLY A 191 -5.22 2.06 2.92
CA GLY A 191 -4.65 1.86 4.25
C GLY A 191 -5.31 2.72 5.32
N LEU A 192 -5.52 4.02 5.05
CA LEU A 192 -6.21 4.93 5.95
C LEU A 192 -7.67 4.50 6.18
N ASN A 193 -8.40 4.28 5.11
CA ASN A 193 -9.82 3.97 5.17
C ASN A 193 -10.10 2.60 5.80
N ALA A 194 -9.14 1.67 5.80
CA ALA A 194 -9.29 0.42 6.52
C ALA A 194 -9.54 0.63 8.03
N TYR A 195 -8.96 1.68 8.64
CA TYR A 195 -9.18 2.04 10.03
C TYR A 195 -10.52 2.70 10.32
N PHE A 196 -11.17 3.26 9.30
CA PHE A 196 -12.45 3.95 9.44
C PHE A 196 -13.65 3.03 9.16
N HIS A 197 -13.40 1.88 8.52
CA HIS A 197 -14.42 0.90 8.12
C HIS A 197 -14.31 -0.42 8.90
N GLY A 198 -14.58 -0.38 10.19
CA GLY A 198 -14.66 -1.56 11.06
C GLY A 198 -13.52 -1.66 12.08
N ASP A 199 -13.66 -2.62 12.99
CA ASP A 199 -12.71 -2.79 14.11
C ASP A 199 -11.46 -3.59 13.73
N LYS A 200 -11.51 -4.31 12.60
CA LYS A 200 -10.41 -5.12 12.06
C LYS A 200 -9.83 -4.45 10.82
N ALA A 201 -8.96 -3.46 11.02
CA ALA A 201 -8.41 -2.66 9.94
C ALA A 201 -7.40 -3.45 9.09
N ILE A 202 -6.22 -3.71 9.63
CA ILE A 202 -5.07 -4.25 8.89
C ILE A 202 -4.38 -5.33 9.71
N THR A 203 -4.00 -6.45 9.07
CA THR A 203 -3.11 -7.47 9.63
C THR A 203 -1.81 -7.56 8.84
N HIS A 204 -0.74 -8.00 9.48
CA HIS A 204 0.62 -8.02 8.92
C HIS A 204 1.25 -9.41 9.02
N ILE A 205 1.90 -9.83 7.92
CA ILE A 205 2.75 -11.00 7.86
C ILE A 205 4.20 -10.53 7.79
N GLY A 206 4.95 -10.72 8.89
CA GLY A 206 6.37 -10.36 9.00
C GLY A 206 7.30 -11.30 8.20
N LYS A 207 6.90 -11.66 6.99
CA LYS A 207 7.66 -12.48 6.04
C LYS A 207 7.61 -11.83 4.67
N PRO A 208 8.73 -11.69 3.94
CA PRO A 208 8.70 -11.20 2.58
C PRO A 208 8.03 -12.23 1.66
N LEU A 209 6.93 -11.82 1.01
CA LEU A 209 6.12 -12.67 0.13
C LEU A 209 6.16 -12.25 -1.33
N ASN A 210 6.87 -11.19 -1.66
CA ASN A 210 7.20 -10.82 -3.03
C ASN A 210 8.55 -10.10 -3.10
N TRP A 211 9.17 -10.13 -4.25
CA TRP A 211 10.33 -9.34 -4.60
C TRP A 211 9.90 -8.16 -5.47
N HIS A 212 10.03 -6.95 -4.90
CA HIS A 212 9.85 -5.70 -5.60
C HIS A 212 11.16 -5.33 -6.31
N ARG A 213 11.11 -5.36 -7.62
CA ARG A 213 12.27 -5.11 -8.47
C ARG A 213 12.55 -3.62 -8.60
N SER A 214 13.72 -3.17 -8.17
CA SER A 214 14.17 -1.80 -8.41
C SER A 214 14.83 -1.70 -9.78
N HIS A 215 14.31 -0.87 -10.67
CA HIS A 215 14.86 -0.68 -12.02
C HIS A 215 14.81 0.79 -12.47
N PRO A 216 15.62 1.18 -13.51
CA PRO A 216 15.72 2.58 -13.92
C PRO A 216 14.40 3.20 -14.40
N GLN A 217 13.48 2.41 -14.96
CA GLN A 217 12.18 2.90 -15.43
C GLN A 217 11.26 3.30 -14.27
N GLU A 218 11.26 2.54 -13.16
CA GLU A 218 10.59 2.92 -11.90
C GLU A 218 11.13 4.28 -11.42
N ALA A 219 12.47 4.42 -11.36
CA ALA A 219 13.10 5.66 -10.95
C ALA A 219 12.77 6.83 -11.90
N ALA A 220 12.71 6.58 -13.21
CA ALA A 220 12.34 7.59 -14.21
C ALA A 220 10.87 7.99 -14.10
N LEU A 221 9.96 7.04 -13.84
CA LEU A 221 8.54 7.31 -13.60
C LEU A 221 8.35 8.15 -12.34
N LEU A 222 8.95 7.75 -11.22
CA LEU A 222 8.93 8.52 -9.97
C LEU A 222 9.56 9.91 -10.14
N GLN A 223 10.58 10.03 -10.98
CA GLN A 223 11.22 11.29 -11.30
C GLN A 223 10.35 12.19 -12.20
N SER A 224 9.62 11.62 -13.15
CA SER A 224 8.67 12.36 -14.01
C SER A 224 7.44 12.86 -13.27
N LEU A 225 7.01 12.11 -12.23
CA LEU A 225 5.92 12.48 -11.34
C LEU A 225 6.35 13.50 -10.27
N SER A 226 7.65 13.68 -10.03
CA SER A 226 8.16 14.67 -9.08
C SER A 226 8.50 15.99 -9.79
N VAL A 227 7.87 17.08 -9.40
CA VAL A 227 8.17 18.44 -9.88
C VAL A 227 9.62 18.88 -9.59
N ASN A 228 10.30 18.17 -8.68
CA ASN A 228 11.72 18.34 -8.38
C ASN A 228 12.41 16.99 -8.38
N PRO A 229 13.13 16.61 -9.46
CA PRO A 229 13.92 15.39 -9.46
C PRO A 229 14.92 15.43 -8.30
N ALA A 230 14.85 14.42 -7.44
CA ALA A 230 15.76 14.32 -6.31
C ALA A 230 17.20 14.18 -6.84
N PRO A 231 18.12 15.10 -6.52
CA PRO A 231 19.53 14.89 -6.83
C PRO A 231 20.00 13.59 -6.18
N LYS A 232 20.88 12.85 -6.88
CA LYS A 232 21.41 11.52 -6.48
C LYS A 232 22.05 11.49 -5.07
N SER A 233 22.35 12.66 -4.48
CA SER A 233 22.81 12.82 -3.09
C SER A 233 22.29 14.14 -2.51
N ARG A 234 21.15 14.10 -1.82
CA ARG A 234 20.74 15.26 -1.01
C ARG A 234 21.46 15.23 0.34
N PRO A 235 22.07 16.34 0.79
CA PRO A 235 22.64 16.41 2.13
C PRO A 235 21.61 15.99 3.19
N THR A 236 22.03 15.17 4.13
CA THR A 236 21.14 14.60 5.17
C THR A 236 20.51 15.63 6.09
N TRP A 237 21.07 16.85 6.14
CA TRP A 237 20.59 17.96 6.96
C TRP A 237 19.46 18.78 6.31
N GLN A 238 19.34 18.77 4.97
CA GLN A 238 18.36 19.60 4.24
C GLN A 238 16.91 19.44 4.73
N PRO A 239 16.39 18.24 5.04
CA PRO A 239 15.04 18.10 5.56
C PRO A 239 14.80 18.88 6.86
N TYR A 240 15.82 19.06 7.69
CA TYR A 240 15.71 19.77 8.96
C TYR A 240 15.66 21.29 8.80
N VAL A 241 16.27 21.82 7.73
CA VAL A 241 16.33 23.27 7.46
C VAL A 241 15.20 23.69 6.52
N LEU A 242 15.01 22.98 5.42
CA LEU A 242 14.06 23.34 4.37
C LEU A 242 12.65 22.74 4.60
N GLY A 243 12.54 21.76 5.49
CA GLY A 243 11.32 20.97 5.67
C GLY A 243 10.12 21.81 6.09
N TYR A 244 10.30 22.86 6.88
CA TYR A 244 9.19 23.74 7.27
C TYR A 244 8.61 24.50 6.07
N ALA A 245 9.45 25.03 5.19
CA ALA A 245 9.00 25.72 3.98
C ALA A 245 8.23 24.75 3.04
N HIS A 246 8.74 23.50 2.91
CA HIS A 246 8.05 22.45 2.15
C HIS A 246 6.70 22.08 2.78
N PHE A 247 6.64 21.94 4.11
CA PHE A 247 5.39 21.68 4.82
C PHE A 247 4.35 22.76 4.53
N ARG A 248 4.74 24.03 4.62
CA ARG A 248 3.86 25.18 4.31
C ARG A 248 3.40 25.19 2.85
N ARG A 249 4.25 24.75 1.92
CA ARG A 249 3.89 24.58 0.50
C ARG A 249 2.86 23.48 0.32
N LEU A 250 3.07 22.31 0.92
CA LEU A 250 2.15 21.18 0.83
C LEU A 250 0.78 21.49 1.44
N GLN A 251 0.72 22.22 2.54
CA GLN A 251 -0.53 22.65 3.14
C GLN A 251 -1.46 23.42 2.19
N ARG A 252 -0.91 24.05 1.13
CA ARG A 252 -1.70 24.77 0.12
C ARG A 252 -2.20 23.87 -1.01
N LYS A 253 -1.74 22.62 -1.09
CA LYS A 253 -2.15 21.67 -2.13
C LYS A 253 -3.56 21.14 -1.85
N PRO A 254 -4.45 21.09 -2.88
CA PRO A 254 -5.81 20.55 -2.68
C PRO A 254 -5.84 19.11 -2.16
N ALA A 255 -4.92 18.26 -2.63
CA ALA A 255 -4.83 16.88 -2.15
C ALA A 255 -4.48 16.79 -0.66
N TRP A 256 -3.59 17.66 -0.15
CA TRP A 256 -3.30 17.76 1.29
C TRP A 256 -4.55 18.15 2.08
N GLN A 257 -5.26 19.17 1.64
CA GLN A 257 -6.48 19.62 2.30
C GLN A 257 -7.54 18.50 2.32
N ARG A 258 -7.77 17.83 1.17
CA ARG A 258 -8.71 16.70 1.10
C ARG A 258 -8.34 15.58 2.07
N LEU A 259 -7.06 15.16 2.06
CA LEU A 259 -6.59 14.06 2.90
C LEU A 259 -6.84 14.33 4.39
N TYR A 260 -6.34 15.45 4.90
CA TYR A 260 -6.43 15.72 6.34
C TYR A 260 -7.82 16.17 6.77
N SER A 261 -8.63 16.75 5.90
CA SER A 261 -10.07 16.98 6.16
C SER A 261 -10.82 15.65 6.24
N HIS A 262 -10.56 14.72 5.32
CA HIS A 262 -11.15 13.38 5.36
C HIS A 262 -10.79 12.63 6.65
N ILE A 263 -9.51 12.66 7.06
CA ILE A 263 -9.08 12.08 8.35
C ILE A 263 -9.82 12.76 9.51
N LEU A 264 -9.93 14.09 9.51
CA LEU A 264 -10.61 14.84 10.57
C LEU A 264 -12.09 14.46 10.70
N GLU A 265 -12.77 14.28 9.59
CA GLU A 265 -14.18 13.88 9.55
C GLU A 265 -14.39 12.46 10.08
N ASN A 266 -13.50 11.52 9.77
CA ASN A 266 -13.61 10.11 10.13
C ASN A 266 -13.01 9.78 11.52
N THR A 267 -12.39 10.74 12.21
CA THR A 267 -11.76 10.54 13.52
C THR A 267 -12.48 11.27 14.65
N ARG A 268 -13.78 11.54 14.54
CA ARG A 268 -14.59 12.21 15.58
C ARG A 268 -14.81 11.32 16.80
N ASP A 269 -14.77 10.01 16.65
CA ASP A 269 -14.86 9.06 17.75
C ASP A 269 -13.69 9.25 18.73
N PRO A 270 -13.92 9.26 20.06
CA PRO A 270 -12.87 9.44 21.09
C PRO A 270 -11.70 8.46 20.98
N ARG A 271 -11.88 7.24 20.48
CA ARG A 271 -10.81 6.27 20.23
C ARG A 271 -9.73 6.79 19.27
N PHE A 272 -10.07 7.76 18.41
CA PHE A 272 -9.16 8.39 17.46
C PHE A 272 -8.69 9.78 17.89
N HIS A 273 -8.84 10.17 19.16
CA HIS A 273 -8.54 11.54 19.66
C HIS A 273 -7.16 12.04 19.23
N LEU A 274 -6.13 11.16 19.26
CA LEU A 274 -4.78 11.48 18.80
C LEU A 274 -4.76 11.88 17.33
N HIS A 275 -5.34 11.04 16.46
CA HIS A 275 -5.35 11.21 15.01
C HIS A 275 -6.18 12.42 14.58
N HIS A 276 -7.31 12.64 15.25
CA HIS A 276 -8.13 13.85 15.10
C HIS A 276 -7.31 15.12 15.41
N THR A 277 -6.59 15.10 16.52
CA THR A 277 -5.71 16.22 16.90
C THR A 277 -4.60 16.42 15.88
N MET A 278 -3.94 15.34 15.42
CA MET A 278 -2.89 15.41 14.40
C MET A 278 -3.43 15.99 13.10
N ALA A 279 -4.57 15.49 12.58
CA ALA A 279 -5.19 15.99 11.36
C ALA A 279 -5.50 17.49 11.43
N ARG A 280 -6.07 17.95 12.54
CA ARG A 280 -6.32 19.38 12.80
C ARG A 280 -5.02 20.19 12.78
N LEU A 281 -3.94 19.67 13.35
CA LEU A 281 -2.63 20.33 13.36
C LEU A 281 -1.99 20.35 11.96
N MET A 282 -2.19 19.31 11.14
CA MET A 282 -1.75 19.26 9.76
C MET A 282 -2.43 20.32 8.88
N LEU A 283 -3.67 20.68 9.19
CA LEU A 283 -4.43 21.73 8.48
C LEU A 283 -4.15 23.14 9.02
N SER A 284 -3.61 23.26 10.23
CA SER A 284 -3.43 24.56 10.88
C SER A 284 -2.28 25.36 10.30
N HIS A 285 -2.54 26.64 10.02
CA HIS A 285 -1.55 27.60 9.54
C HIS A 285 -0.79 28.34 10.67
N ASN A 286 -1.16 28.16 11.93
CA ASN A 286 -0.48 28.79 13.05
C ASN A 286 0.88 28.10 13.33
N PRO A 287 2.01 28.85 13.37
CA PRO A 287 3.34 28.28 13.67
C PRO A 287 3.43 27.54 15.01
N LEU A 288 2.70 27.98 16.03
CA LEU A 288 2.70 27.33 17.34
C LEU A 288 2.09 25.90 17.30
N THR A 289 1.16 25.67 16.39
CA THR A 289 0.56 24.34 16.22
C THR A 289 1.54 23.34 15.61
N MET A 290 2.53 23.81 14.84
CA MET A 290 3.61 22.98 14.32
C MET A 290 4.46 22.42 15.48
N LEU A 291 4.80 23.22 16.50
CA LEU A 291 5.55 22.73 17.66
C LEU A 291 4.79 21.65 18.40
N ARG A 292 3.46 21.79 18.53
CA ARG A 292 2.60 20.76 19.12
C ARG A 292 2.61 19.48 18.28
N LEU A 293 2.51 19.58 16.96
CA LEU A 293 2.59 18.43 16.05
C LEU A 293 3.95 17.73 16.16
N CYS A 294 5.05 18.46 16.15
CA CYS A 294 6.40 17.94 16.34
C CYS A 294 6.54 17.20 17.68
N THR A 295 5.98 17.77 18.76
CA THR A 295 5.99 17.13 20.10
C THR A 295 5.20 15.82 20.09
N ILE A 296 4.04 15.78 19.45
CA ILE A 296 3.26 14.54 19.28
C ILE A 296 4.08 13.50 18.49
N CYS A 297 4.65 13.89 17.36
CA CYS A 297 5.48 12.99 16.55
C CYS A 297 6.72 12.48 17.30
N MET A 298 7.33 13.29 18.14
CA MET A 298 8.43 12.86 19.02
C MET A 298 7.98 11.79 20.02
N LYS A 299 6.83 11.99 20.68
CA LYS A 299 6.28 11.04 21.65
C LYS A 299 5.90 9.71 20.99
N HIS A 300 5.23 9.76 19.84
CA HIS A 300 4.76 8.59 19.08
C HIS A 300 5.72 8.14 17.96
N ARG A 301 7.01 8.52 18.03
CA ARG A 301 8.00 8.25 16.98
C ARG A 301 8.18 6.77 16.66
N ARG A 302 7.93 5.88 17.63
CA ARG A 302 8.05 4.43 17.43
C ARG A 302 6.94 3.86 16.54
N ASP A 303 5.79 4.50 16.55
CA ASP A 303 4.61 4.10 15.76
C ASP A 303 4.58 4.79 14.40
N ILE A 304 5.09 6.03 14.33
CA ILE A 304 5.09 6.89 13.14
C ILE A 304 6.28 6.61 12.21
N TYR A 305 7.51 6.46 12.78
CA TYR A 305 8.72 6.43 11.94
C TYR A 305 8.89 5.06 11.24
N PRO A 306 9.11 5.04 9.91
CA PRO A 306 9.16 3.79 9.15
C PRO A 306 10.26 2.82 9.62
N ASN A 307 11.41 3.35 10.11
CA ASN A 307 12.54 2.54 10.55
C ASN A 307 12.65 2.53 12.08
N ALA A 308 12.28 1.41 12.68
CA ALA A 308 12.32 1.21 14.13
C ALA A 308 13.71 1.47 14.77
N ALA A 309 14.78 1.03 14.11
CA ALA A 309 16.15 1.20 14.63
C ALA A 309 16.55 2.67 14.77
N LYS A 310 15.97 3.56 13.96
CA LYS A 310 16.24 5.00 13.98
C LYS A 310 15.40 5.79 15.00
N THR A 311 14.57 5.12 15.80
CA THR A 311 13.69 5.80 16.78
C THR A 311 14.26 5.86 18.20
N ASN A 312 15.38 5.19 18.46
CA ASN A 312 15.98 5.09 19.78
C ASN A 312 16.94 6.26 20.09
N GLY A 313 17.15 6.51 21.40
CA GLY A 313 18.06 7.52 21.91
C GLY A 313 17.67 8.97 21.57
N ILE A 314 18.58 9.89 21.85
CA ILE A 314 18.38 11.34 21.64
C ILE A 314 18.17 11.65 20.16
N MET A 315 18.95 11.04 19.26
CA MET A 315 18.78 11.24 17.81
C MET A 315 17.43 10.73 17.28
N GLY A 316 16.88 9.67 17.88
CA GLY A 316 15.52 9.22 17.59
C GLY A 316 14.46 10.23 18.03
N MET A 317 14.65 10.88 19.18
CA MET A 317 13.77 11.96 19.64
C MET A 317 13.81 13.17 18.69
N VAL A 318 15.02 13.60 18.30
CA VAL A 318 15.20 14.71 17.34
C VAL A 318 14.54 14.42 16.00
N ARG A 319 14.78 13.20 15.46
CA ARG A 319 14.12 12.77 14.20
C ARG A 319 12.61 12.73 14.35
N GLY A 320 12.09 12.19 15.45
CA GLY A 320 10.65 12.17 15.73
C GLY A 320 10.06 13.58 15.80
N PHE A 321 10.73 14.50 16.50
CA PHE A 321 10.33 15.91 16.57
C PHE A 321 10.30 16.57 15.18
N CYS A 322 11.34 16.34 14.37
CA CYS A 322 11.43 16.91 13.03
C CYS A 322 10.63 16.12 11.97
N TRP A 323 9.93 15.04 12.34
CA TRP A 323 9.28 14.16 11.38
C TRP A 323 8.29 14.85 10.44
N PRO A 324 7.41 15.77 10.87
CA PRO A 324 6.52 16.47 9.94
C PRO A 324 7.27 17.23 8.84
N MET A 325 8.41 17.80 9.19
CA MET A 325 9.28 18.54 8.25
C MET A 325 10.05 17.59 7.33
N ILE A 326 10.57 16.48 7.87
CA ILE A 326 11.26 15.43 7.09
C ILE A 326 10.30 14.81 6.08
N PHE A 327 9.09 14.49 6.52
CA PHE A 327 8.02 13.97 5.68
C PHE A 327 7.72 14.95 4.53
N ALA A 328 7.38 16.19 4.86
CA ALA A 328 7.04 17.19 3.86
C ALA A 328 8.16 17.47 2.83
N TYR A 329 9.42 17.41 3.27
CA TYR A 329 10.57 17.57 2.38
C TYR A 329 10.74 16.40 1.41
N ARG A 330 10.39 15.18 1.83
CA ARG A 330 10.57 13.95 1.07
C ARG A 330 9.35 13.54 0.26
N CYS A 331 8.20 14.07 0.61
CA CYS A 331 6.92 13.66 0.03
C CYS A 331 6.75 14.24 -1.37
N SER A 332 6.61 13.37 -2.36
CA SER A 332 6.22 13.70 -3.74
C SER A 332 4.74 13.38 -4.05
N GLN A 333 4.04 12.74 -3.13
CA GLN A 333 2.68 12.20 -3.35
C GLN A 333 1.59 13.26 -3.56
N PHE A 334 1.83 14.51 -3.17
CA PHE A 334 0.89 15.62 -3.37
C PHE A 334 1.18 16.44 -4.64
N ASP A 335 2.11 16.01 -5.45
CA ASP A 335 2.45 16.66 -6.73
C ASP A 335 1.72 16.02 -7.93
N LEU A 336 0.78 15.07 -7.66
CA LEU A 336 -0.10 14.43 -8.64
C LEU A 336 -1.19 15.39 -9.17
#